data_420279539e8f6bcc4766192fcc43306e
#
_entry.id   420279539e8f6bcc4766192fcc43306e
#
_cell.length_a   1.000
_cell.length_b   1.000
_cell.length_c   1.000
_cell.angle_alpha   90.00
_cell.angle_beta   90.00
_cell.angle_gamma   90.00
#
_symmetry.space_group_name_H-M   'P 1'
#
loop_
_entity.id
_entity.type
_entity.pdbx_description
1 polymer ?
#
loop_
_entity_poly.entity_id
_entity_poly.type
_entity_poly.pdbx_seq_one_letter_code
_entity_poly.pdbx_strand_id
1 'polypeptide(L)'
;MKKIIFICLILVSSKGFSQSFTQSILSRLQFGLEAGANASNFTNANFPTDPLIGFHAGVTVAYKFTDNFMFQEDFLFSTQGAKIKGGTLGDKDLKLYYASIPFLLKYRTNVGFYIEAGPQAGFKIKEDVAGINTENFAQRIDLGAAGGIGYQSKTGLGVGVRYIYGISKVSNVNLSNITNNFKNNSAQASIFYVF
;
A
#
# COMPACT_ATOMS: atom_id res chain seq x y z
N MET A 1 4.22 23.92 0.11
CA MET A 1 3.97 23.95 1.55
C MET A 1 2.83 24.92 1.94
N LYS A 2 2.80 26.18 1.47
CA LYS A 2 1.72 27.16 1.82
C LYS A 2 0.30 26.72 1.43
N LYS A 3 0.12 25.95 0.33
CA LYS A 3 -1.21 25.51 -0.16
C LYS A 3 -1.81 24.39 0.68
N ILE A 4 -0.99 23.53 1.30
CA ILE A 4 -1.46 22.43 2.16
C ILE A 4 -1.94 22.98 3.51
N ILE A 5 -1.25 23.99 4.06
CA ILE A 5 -1.65 24.70 5.28
C ILE A 5 -3.00 25.39 5.07
N PHE A 6 -3.26 25.92 3.87
CA PHE A 6 -4.54 26.58 3.55
C PHE A 6 -5.72 25.61 3.50
N ILE A 7 -5.52 24.38 3.00
CA ILE A 7 -6.54 23.31 3.00
C ILE A 7 -6.83 22.84 4.43
N CYS A 8 -5.82 22.67 5.26
CA CYS A 8 -6.00 22.34 6.68
C CYS A 8 -6.71 23.47 7.45
N LEU A 9 -6.45 24.74 7.14
CA LEU A 9 -7.13 25.89 7.78
C LEU A 9 -8.60 26.00 7.38
N ILE A 10 -8.98 25.66 6.15
CA ILE A 10 -10.37 25.64 5.69
C ILE A 10 -11.18 24.56 6.42
N LEU A 11 -10.56 23.42 6.75
CA LEU A 11 -11.21 22.35 7.53
C LEU A 11 -11.42 22.75 9.01
N VAL A 12 -10.64 23.66 9.54
CA VAL A 12 -10.77 24.13 10.94
C VAL A 12 -11.74 25.31 11.07
N SER A 13 -12.01 26.08 10.00
CA SER A 13 -12.85 27.27 10.05
C SER A 13 -14.36 27.02 9.86
N SER A 14 -14.78 25.77 9.63
CA SER A 14 -16.20 25.41 9.51
C SER A 14 -16.88 25.22 10.88
N LYS A 15 -16.83 26.24 11.74
CA LYS A 15 -17.58 26.28 13.02
C LYS A 15 -19.11 26.44 12.85
N GLY A 16 -19.66 26.10 11.68
CA GLY A 16 -21.09 26.20 11.39
C GLY A 16 -21.78 24.89 11.08
N PHE A 17 -21.07 23.76 11.00
CA PHE A 17 -21.74 22.46 10.85
C PHE A 17 -22.25 21.98 12.20
N SER A 18 -23.55 21.68 12.26
CA SER A 18 -24.25 21.15 13.41
C SER A 18 -23.38 20.14 14.17
N GLN A 19 -23.17 20.32 15.45
CA GLN A 19 -22.41 19.42 16.35
C GLN A 19 -22.86 17.96 16.19
N SER A 20 -24.11 17.72 15.90
CA SER A 20 -24.73 16.43 15.61
C SER A 20 -24.13 15.73 14.38
N PHE A 21 -23.90 16.45 13.28
CA PHE A 21 -23.33 15.86 12.05
C PHE A 21 -21.86 15.47 12.22
N THR A 22 -21.07 16.32 12.84
CA THR A 22 -19.65 16.06 13.11
C THR A 22 -19.48 14.88 14.07
N GLN A 23 -20.29 14.80 15.10
CA GLN A 23 -20.29 13.72 16.08
C GLN A 23 -20.68 12.37 15.44
N SER A 24 -21.67 12.38 14.53
CA SER A 24 -22.09 11.20 13.77
C SER A 24 -20.99 10.66 12.82
N ILE A 25 -20.19 11.54 12.21
CA ILE A 25 -19.06 11.11 11.38
C ILE A 25 -17.93 10.55 12.24
N LEU A 26 -17.54 11.26 13.29
CA LEU A 26 -16.45 10.85 14.17
C LEU A 26 -16.70 9.51 14.87
N SER A 27 -17.94 9.24 15.26
CA SER A 27 -18.33 7.95 15.88
C SER A 27 -18.22 6.75 14.93
N ARG A 28 -18.15 6.98 13.61
CA ARG A 28 -18.00 5.95 12.58
C ARG A 28 -16.57 5.77 12.10
N LEU A 29 -15.67 6.66 12.49
CA LEU A 29 -14.24 6.55 12.18
C LEU A 29 -13.58 5.58 13.14
N GLN A 30 -12.75 4.72 12.58
CA GLN A 30 -11.85 3.82 13.32
C GLN A 30 -10.43 4.10 12.88
N PHE A 31 -9.52 4.10 13.84
CA PHE A 31 -8.10 4.26 13.60
C PHE A 31 -7.38 2.99 14.01
N GLY A 32 -6.28 2.68 13.35
CA GLY A 32 -5.50 1.51 13.66
C GLY A 32 -4.05 1.64 13.26
N LEU A 33 -3.28 0.65 13.65
CA LEU A 33 -1.89 0.45 13.27
C LEU A 33 -1.78 -0.89 12.55
N GLU A 34 -0.96 -0.95 11.52
CA GLU A 34 -0.68 -2.16 10.76
C GLU A 34 0.81 -2.31 10.55
N ALA A 35 1.32 -3.54 10.69
CA ALA A 35 2.68 -3.90 10.33
C ALA A 35 2.72 -5.34 9.80
N GLY A 36 3.68 -5.63 8.91
CA GLY A 36 3.78 -6.95 8.35
C GLY A 36 4.97 -7.16 7.43
N ALA A 37 5.03 -8.37 6.89
CA ALA A 37 5.99 -8.75 5.86
C ALA A 37 5.31 -8.77 4.49
N ASN A 38 6.09 -8.52 3.45
CA ASN A 38 5.67 -8.66 2.07
C ASN A 38 6.71 -9.41 1.25
N ALA A 39 6.24 -10.16 0.28
CA ALA A 39 7.02 -10.78 -0.78
C ALA A 39 6.59 -10.13 -2.09
N SER A 40 7.49 -9.39 -2.73
CA SER A 40 7.22 -8.70 -3.99
C SER A 40 8.08 -9.27 -5.11
N ASN A 41 7.55 -9.25 -6.33
CA ASN A 41 8.26 -9.69 -7.52
C ASN A 41 7.78 -8.93 -8.75
N PHE A 42 8.64 -8.86 -9.78
CA PHE A 42 8.25 -8.31 -11.06
C PHE A 42 7.64 -9.38 -11.96
N THR A 43 6.54 -9.03 -12.60
CA THR A 43 5.89 -9.85 -13.64
C THR A 43 6.08 -9.19 -14.99
N ASN A 44 6.11 -10.01 -16.07
CA ASN A 44 6.40 -9.60 -17.44
C ASN A 44 7.81 -8.98 -17.62
N ALA A 45 8.75 -9.33 -16.75
CA ALA A 45 10.16 -8.98 -16.94
C ALA A 45 10.81 -9.95 -17.94
N ASN A 46 11.63 -9.44 -18.87
CA ASN A 46 12.38 -10.27 -19.84
C ASN A 46 13.70 -10.83 -19.24
N PHE A 47 13.84 -10.78 -17.94
CA PHE A 47 14.99 -11.28 -17.20
C PHE A 47 14.51 -12.09 -15.98
N PRO A 48 15.25 -13.12 -15.55
CA PRO A 48 14.85 -13.91 -14.39
C PRO A 48 14.87 -13.07 -13.12
N THR A 49 13.78 -13.17 -12.35
CA THR A 49 13.59 -12.48 -11.06
C THR A 49 13.09 -13.44 -10.00
N ASP A 50 13.58 -13.29 -8.77
CA ASP A 50 13.08 -13.97 -7.60
C ASP A 50 12.34 -12.98 -6.66
N PRO A 51 11.41 -13.47 -5.84
CA PRO A 51 10.74 -12.64 -4.85
C PRO A 51 11.72 -11.98 -3.88
N LEU A 52 11.51 -10.68 -3.63
CA LEU A 52 12.18 -9.93 -2.60
C LEU A 52 11.29 -9.87 -1.36
N ILE A 53 11.84 -10.29 -0.23
CA ILE A 53 11.16 -10.13 1.06
C ILE A 53 11.41 -8.72 1.58
N GLY A 54 10.32 -8.06 1.94
CA GLY A 54 10.29 -6.73 2.50
C GLY A 54 9.36 -6.66 3.71
N PHE A 55 9.09 -5.44 4.15
CA PHE A 55 8.16 -5.17 5.23
C PHE A 55 7.29 -3.96 4.89
N HIS A 56 6.18 -3.83 5.59
CA HIS A 56 5.35 -2.63 5.59
C HIS A 56 4.90 -2.32 7.01
N ALA A 57 4.69 -1.04 7.28
CA ALA A 57 4.14 -0.56 8.54
C ALA A 57 3.49 0.81 8.35
N GLY A 58 2.44 1.08 9.12
CA GLY A 58 1.77 2.37 9.06
C GLY A 58 0.49 2.44 9.88
N VAL A 59 -0.35 3.37 9.47
CA VAL A 59 -1.63 3.66 10.11
C VAL A 59 -2.78 3.36 9.18
N THR A 60 -3.92 3.00 9.76
CA THR A 60 -5.17 2.76 9.04
C THR A 60 -6.26 3.68 9.53
N VAL A 61 -7.10 4.14 8.62
CA VAL A 61 -8.30 4.91 8.91
C VAL A 61 -9.46 4.24 8.20
N ALA A 62 -10.51 3.87 8.93
CA ALA A 62 -11.68 3.26 8.35
C ALA A 62 -12.94 4.03 8.70
N TYR A 63 -13.83 4.19 7.73
CA TYR A 63 -15.16 4.75 7.91
C TYR A 63 -16.21 3.65 7.77
N LYS A 64 -16.98 3.42 8.83
CA LYS A 64 -18.05 2.42 8.85
C LYS A 64 -19.34 2.98 8.24
N PHE A 65 -19.75 2.41 7.10
CA PHE A 65 -21.08 2.69 6.54
C PHE A 65 -22.18 1.95 7.33
N THR A 66 -21.89 0.67 7.63
CA THR A 66 -22.71 -0.21 8.46
C THR A 66 -21.80 -0.97 9.43
N ASP A 67 -22.36 -1.83 10.27
CA ASP A 67 -21.56 -2.68 11.17
C ASP A 67 -20.64 -3.67 10.43
N ASN A 68 -21.01 -4.02 9.20
CA ASN A 68 -20.29 -5.00 8.38
C ASN A 68 -19.50 -4.36 7.23
N PHE A 69 -19.94 -3.21 6.67
CA PHE A 69 -19.30 -2.55 5.54
C PHE A 69 -18.55 -1.31 5.98
N MET A 70 -17.30 -1.20 5.52
CA MET A 70 -16.45 -0.05 5.78
C MET A 70 -15.56 0.27 4.58
N PHE A 71 -15.23 1.54 4.45
CA PHE A 71 -14.14 2.01 3.59
C PHE A 71 -12.92 2.20 4.45
N GLN A 72 -11.81 1.60 4.05
CA GLN A 72 -10.53 1.68 4.77
C GLN A 72 -9.47 2.27 3.86
N GLU A 73 -8.72 3.20 4.39
CA GLU A 73 -7.53 3.81 3.78
C GLU A 73 -6.34 3.56 4.69
N ASP A 74 -5.28 2.99 4.13
CA ASP A 74 -4.06 2.74 4.87
C ASP A 74 -2.96 3.69 4.36
N PHE A 75 -2.11 4.15 5.26
CA PHE A 75 -0.92 4.94 4.97
C PHE A 75 0.30 4.13 5.41
N LEU A 76 0.89 3.41 4.46
CA LEU A 76 1.94 2.42 4.76
C LEU A 76 3.27 2.86 4.16
N PHE A 77 4.32 2.81 4.95
CA PHE A 77 5.66 2.67 4.42
C PHE A 77 5.89 1.22 4.02
N SER A 78 6.37 0.97 2.80
CA SER A 78 6.54 -0.39 2.27
C SER A 78 7.84 -0.51 1.50
N THR A 79 8.57 -1.61 1.75
CA THR A 79 9.74 -2.00 0.97
C THR A 79 9.34 -3.09 -0.01
N GLN A 80 9.53 -2.87 -1.31
CA GLN A 80 9.13 -3.79 -2.38
C GLN A 80 10.25 -3.90 -3.41
N GLY A 81 10.07 -4.75 -4.43
CA GLY A 81 11.03 -4.92 -5.52
C GLY A 81 11.20 -6.36 -5.95
N ALA A 82 12.37 -6.70 -6.48
CA ALA A 82 12.72 -8.06 -6.87
C ALA A 82 14.23 -8.30 -6.77
N LYS A 83 14.60 -9.57 -6.69
CA LYS A 83 15.99 -10.02 -6.87
C LYS A 83 16.20 -10.32 -8.35
N ILE A 84 17.10 -9.61 -8.99
CA ILE A 84 17.49 -9.83 -10.38
C ILE A 84 18.55 -10.92 -10.41
N LYS A 85 18.34 -11.97 -11.24
CA LYS A 85 19.24 -13.11 -11.39
C LYS A 85 20.00 -13.06 -12.70
N GLY A 86 21.27 -13.47 -12.69
CA GLY A 86 22.00 -13.87 -13.90
C GLY A 86 22.39 -12.76 -14.86
N GLY A 87 22.75 -11.57 -14.39
CA GLY A 87 23.39 -10.54 -15.25
C GLY A 87 24.92 -10.63 -15.25
N THR A 88 25.58 -9.94 -16.18
CA THR A 88 27.04 -9.76 -16.25
C THR A 88 27.65 -9.21 -14.93
N LEU A 89 26.81 -8.71 -14.05
CA LEU A 89 27.15 -8.11 -12.74
C LEU A 89 26.72 -9.00 -11.54
N GLY A 90 26.29 -10.26 -11.77
CA GLY A 90 25.80 -11.17 -10.72
C GLY A 90 24.38 -10.88 -10.21
N ASP A 91 23.96 -11.62 -9.20
CA ASP A 91 22.64 -11.45 -8.56
C ASP A 91 22.57 -10.11 -7.83
N LYS A 92 21.51 -9.33 -8.06
CA LYS A 92 21.31 -8.01 -7.44
C LYS A 92 19.90 -7.81 -6.90
N ASP A 93 19.83 -7.24 -5.70
CA ASP A 93 18.57 -6.81 -5.11
C ASP A 93 18.21 -5.41 -5.65
N LEU A 94 17.02 -5.31 -6.24
CA LEU A 94 16.38 -4.02 -6.55
C LEU A 94 15.35 -3.74 -5.46
N LYS A 95 15.64 -2.80 -4.58
CA LYS A 95 14.77 -2.39 -3.47
C LYS A 95 14.13 -1.05 -3.78
N LEU A 96 12.81 -1.01 -3.69
CA LEU A 96 11.99 0.18 -3.88
C LEU A 96 11.25 0.48 -2.57
N TYR A 97 11.35 1.71 -2.13
CA TYR A 97 10.67 2.20 -0.93
C TYR A 97 9.49 3.06 -1.34
N TYR A 98 8.30 2.69 -0.87
CA TYR A 98 7.05 3.35 -1.22
C TYR A 98 6.31 3.89 0.01
N ALA A 99 5.66 5.04 -0.15
CA ALA A 99 4.45 5.37 0.58
C ALA A 99 3.28 4.73 -0.16
N SER A 100 2.71 3.66 0.38
CA SER A 100 1.62 2.90 -0.24
C SER A 100 0.30 3.28 0.41
N ILE A 101 -0.70 3.61 -0.43
CA ILE A 101 -2.02 4.06 0.00
C ILE A 101 -3.07 3.20 -0.72
N PRO A 102 -3.46 2.05 -0.14
CA PRO A 102 -4.62 1.31 -0.61
C PRO A 102 -5.93 1.96 -0.12
N PHE A 103 -6.92 1.99 -1.01
CA PHE A 103 -8.29 2.44 -0.79
C PHE A 103 -9.20 1.23 -0.87
N LEU A 104 -9.62 0.70 0.27
CA LEU A 104 -10.24 -0.61 0.35
C LEU A 104 -11.71 -0.52 0.77
N LEU A 105 -12.55 -1.21 0.03
CA LEU A 105 -13.87 -1.57 0.52
C LEU A 105 -13.74 -2.89 1.27
N LYS A 106 -14.12 -2.91 2.55
CA LYS A 106 -13.99 -4.05 3.44
C LYS A 106 -15.36 -4.48 3.93
N TYR A 107 -15.65 -5.78 3.81
CA TYR A 107 -16.79 -6.43 4.44
C TYR A 107 -16.29 -7.33 5.56
N ARG A 108 -16.79 -7.11 6.78
CA ARG A 108 -16.44 -7.90 7.98
C ARG A 108 -17.69 -8.54 8.55
N THR A 109 -17.63 -9.85 8.75
CA THR A 109 -18.70 -10.61 9.40
C THR A 109 -18.76 -10.32 10.91
N ASN A 110 -19.87 -10.63 11.55
CA ASN A 110 -20.05 -10.47 13.01
C ASN A 110 -19.10 -11.34 13.85
N VAL A 111 -18.58 -12.43 13.26
CA VAL A 111 -17.57 -13.30 13.90
C VAL A 111 -16.14 -12.82 13.72
N GLY A 112 -15.90 -11.80 12.86
CA GLY A 112 -14.63 -11.14 12.69
C GLY A 112 -13.86 -11.48 11.40
N PHE A 113 -14.28 -12.44 10.60
CA PHE A 113 -13.69 -12.66 9.27
C PHE A 113 -14.00 -11.51 8.34
N TYR A 114 -13.05 -11.13 7.51
CA TYR A 114 -13.26 -10.07 6.53
C TYR A 114 -12.69 -10.41 5.17
N ILE A 115 -13.24 -9.75 4.16
CA ILE A 115 -12.69 -9.64 2.81
C ILE A 115 -12.54 -8.15 2.49
N GLU A 116 -11.56 -7.82 1.69
CA GLU A 116 -11.31 -6.45 1.26
C GLU A 116 -10.83 -6.40 -0.17
N ALA A 117 -11.17 -5.34 -0.89
CA ALA A 117 -10.68 -5.11 -2.24
C ALA A 117 -10.71 -3.61 -2.59
N GLY A 118 -9.81 -3.20 -3.47
CA GLY A 118 -9.80 -1.84 -3.98
C GLY A 118 -8.51 -1.46 -4.70
N PRO A 119 -8.42 -0.24 -5.21
CA PRO A 119 -7.19 0.28 -5.83
C PRO A 119 -6.14 0.62 -4.77
N GLN A 120 -4.88 0.56 -5.19
CA GLN A 120 -3.73 1.02 -4.41
C GLN A 120 -2.89 1.99 -5.23
N ALA A 121 -2.46 3.09 -4.61
CA ALA A 121 -1.45 3.98 -5.13
C ALA A 121 -0.16 3.85 -4.29
N GLY A 122 0.98 3.68 -4.96
CA GLY A 122 2.30 3.68 -4.36
C GLY A 122 3.09 4.91 -4.84
N PHE A 123 3.65 5.67 -3.93
CA PHE A 123 4.53 6.80 -4.23
C PHE A 123 5.95 6.41 -3.86
N LYS A 124 6.82 6.30 -4.87
CA LYS A 124 8.24 5.96 -4.65
C LYS A 124 8.92 7.06 -3.85
N ILE A 125 9.48 6.69 -2.69
CA ILE A 125 10.28 7.57 -1.83
C ILE A 125 11.75 7.47 -2.19
N LYS A 126 12.24 6.23 -2.35
CA LYS A 126 13.64 5.91 -2.62
C LYS A 126 13.75 4.64 -3.44
N GLU A 127 14.78 4.53 -4.22
CA GLU A 127 15.23 3.27 -4.85
C GLU A 127 16.66 2.96 -4.46
N ASP A 128 16.96 1.68 -4.31
CA ASP A 128 18.29 1.18 -4.01
C ASP A 128 18.55 -0.01 -4.96
N VAL A 129 19.45 0.23 -5.91
CA VAL A 129 19.87 -0.78 -6.88
C VAL A 129 21.32 -1.11 -6.56
N ALA A 130 21.59 -2.28 -6.03
CA ALA A 130 22.93 -2.69 -5.62
C ALA A 130 23.95 -2.51 -6.76
N GLY A 131 24.86 -1.52 -6.60
CA GLY A 131 25.98 -1.26 -7.51
C GLY A 131 25.70 -0.32 -8.69
N ILE A 132 24.58 0.39 -8.72
CA ILE A 132 24.26 1.37 -9.76
C ILE A 132 23.64 2.61 -9.11
N ASN A 133 24.30 3.76 -9.23
CA ASN A 133 23.71 5.05 -8.87
C ASN A 133 22.73 5.50 -9.97
N THR A 134 21.51 4.97 -9.95
CA THR A 134 20.42 5.43 -10.85
C THR A 134 19.28 5.96 -10.01
N GLU A 135 19.08 7.27 -10.02
CA GLU A 135 17.99 7.92 -9.26
C GLU A 135 16.62 7.88 -9.96
N ASN A 136 16.48 7.27 -11.14
CA ASN A 136 15.25 7.33 -11.95
C ASN A 136 14.92 6.01 -12.67
N PHE A 137 15.28 4.85 -12.10
CA PHE A 137 14.96 3.56 -12.71
C PHE A 137 13.44 3.27 -12.64
N ALA A 138 12.83 3.44 -11.47
CA ALA A 138 11.41 3.17 -11.27
C ALA A 138 10.56 4.44 -11.37
N GLN A 139 9.32 4.28 -11.85
CA GLN A 139 8.33 5.37 -11.88
C GLN A 139 8.05 5.90 -10.47
N ARG A 140 7.68 7.19 -10.39
CA ARG A 140 7.34 7.82 -9.12
C ARG A 140 6.02 7.33 -8.54
N ILE A 141 5.10 6.91 -9.41
CA ILE A 141 3.77 6.43 -9.02
C ILE A 141 3.60 5.02 -9.53
N ASP A 142 3.22 4.12 -8.65
CA ASP A 142 2.85 2.74 -8.94
C ASP A 142 1.38 2.52 -8.59
N LEU A 143 0.61 2.02 -9.54
CA LEU A 143 -0.82 1.75 -9.37
C LEU A 143 -1.06 0.24 -9.40
N GLY A 144 -1.89 -0.22 -8.48
CA GLY A 144 -2.27 -1.62 -8.36
C GLY A 144 -3.73 -1.80 -7.93
N ALA A 145 -4.17 -3.04 -8.02
CA ALA A 145 -5.41 -3.51 -7.41
C ALA A 145 -5.05 -4.43 -6.23
N ALA A 146 -5.63 -4.16 -5.09
CA ALA A 146 -5.44 -4.92 -3.87
C ALA A 146 -6.67 -5.78 -3.58
N GLY A 147 -6.46 -7.02 -3.10
CA GLY A 147 -7.50 -7.88 -2.60
C GLY A 147 -6.97 -8.70 -1.43
N GLY A 148 -7.77 -8.85 -0.38
CA GLY A 148 -7.30 -9.48 0.84
C GLY A 148 -8.41 -10.15 1.65
N ILE A 149 -7.99 -10.98 2.58
CA ILE A 149 -8.85 -11.65 3.57
C ILE A 149 -8.14 -11.65 4.92
N GLY A 150 -8.89 -11.75 5.99
CA GLY A 150 -8.30 -11.84 7.32
C GLY A 150 -9.33 -12.01 8.42
N TYR A 151 -8.85 -11.84 9.63
CA TYR A 151 -9.65 -11.93 10.83
C TYR A 151 -9.33 -10.77 11.77
N GLN A 152 -10.34 -10.16 12.33
CA GLN A 152 -10.24 -9.13 13.36
C GLN A 152 -11.05 -9.55 14.57
N SER A 153 -10.39 -9.68 15.71
CA SER A 153 -11.05 -10.01 16.98
C SER A 153 -11.87 -8.83 17.50
N LYS A 154 -12.75 -9.12 18.47
CA LYS A 154 -13.55 -8.07 19.15
C LYS A 154 -12.68 -7.09 19.95
N THR A 155 -11.46 -7.47 20.29
CA THR A 155 -10.50 -6.60 21.01
C THR A 155 -9.78 -5.62 20.09
N GLY A 156 -10.02 -5.67 18.76
CA GLY A 156 -9.35 -4.83 17.76
C GLY A 156 -8.11 -5.45 17.14
N LEU A 157 -7.51 -6.49 17.75
CA LEU A 157 -6.37 -7.20 17.19
C LEU A 157 -6.80 -8.04 15.99
N GLY A 158 -6.02 -8.01 14.91
CA GLY A 158 -6.31 -8.79 13.72
C GLY A 158 -5.07 -9.22 12.95
N VAL A 159 -5.32 -10.16 12.04
CA VAL A 159 -4.32 -10.66 11.07
C VAL A 159 -4.95 -10.71 9.69
N GLY A 160 -4.15 -10.50 8.67
CA GLY A 160 -4.63 -10.51 7.29
C GLY A 160 -3.57 -10.92 6.30
N VAL A 161 -4.04 -11.35 5.14
CA VAL A 161 -3.21 -11.53 3.94
C VAL A 161 -3.82 -10.73 2.81
N ARG A 162 -2.98 -10.03 2.05
CA ARG A 162 -3.38 -9.16 0.94
C ARG A 162 -2.48 -9.44 -0.26
N TYR A 163 -3.05 -9.49 -1.42
CA TYR A 163 -2.32 -9.55 -2.68
C TYR A 163 -2.54 -8.25 -3.46
N ILE A 164 -1.45 -7.65 -3.92
CA ILE A 164 -1.45 -6.46 -4.76
C ILE A 164 -1.00 -6.87 -6.16
N TYR A 165 -1.89 -6.68 -7.13
CA TYR A 165 -1.62 -6.86 -8.54
C TYR A 165 -1.25 -5.51 -9.16
N GLY A 166 0.00 -5.37 -9.62
CA GLY A 166 0.49 -4.17 -10.29
C GLY A 166 -0.22 -3.93 -11.63
N ILE A 167 -0.75 -2.74 -11.82
CA ILE A 167 -1.42 -2.33 -13.06
C ILE A 167 -0.47 -1.46 -13.88
N SER A 168 0.22 -0.52 -13.23
CA SER A 168 1.19 0.37 -13.88
C SER A 168 2.51 -0.34 -14.18
N LYS A 169 3.26 0.22 -15.11
CA LYS A 169 4.62 -0.21 -15.40
C LYS A 169 5.58 0.37 -14.37
N VAL A 170 6.55 -0.43 -13.91
CA VAL A 170 7.53 0.01 -12.91
C VAL A 170 8.64 0.86 -13.52
N SER A 171 9.09 0.57 -14.73
CA SER A 171 10.29 1.21 -15.32
C SER A 171 9.99 2.41 -16.19
N ASN A 172 10.85 3.44 -16.06
CA ASN A 172 10.92 4.61 -16.95
C ASN A 172 12.03 4.51 -18.01
N VAL A 173 12.91 3.49 -17.94
CA VAL A 173 14.13 3.44 -18.74
C VAL A 173 13.94 2.57 -19.97
N ASN A 174 14.11 3.17 -21.16
CA ASN A 174 14.19 2.46 -22.45
C ASN A 174 15.65 2.03 -22.69
N LEU A 175 16.06 0.87 -22.17
CA LEU A 175 17.29 0.22 -22.57
C LEU A 175 16.98 -0.74 -23.72
N SER A 176 17.80 -0.74 -24.76
CA SER A 176 17.59 -1.47 -26.04
C SER A 176 17.33 -2.97 -25.88
N ASN A 177 17.56 -3.56 -24.73
CA ASN A 177 17.36 -5.00 -24.43
C ASN A 177 16.47 -5.29 -23.21
N ILE A 178 15.83 -4.28 -22.61
CA ILE A 178 14.93 -4.47 -21.45
C ILE A 178 13.55 -3.98 -21.86
N THR A 179 12.59 -4.89 -21.93
CA THR A 179 11.18 -4.53 -22.22
C THR A 179 10.60 -3.82 -21.01
N ASN A 180 10.14 -2.57 -21.20
CA ASN A 180 9.63 -1.67 -20.15
C ASN A 180 8.26 -2.05 -19.59
N ASN A 181 7.80 -3.29 -19.76
CA ASN A 181 6.43 -3.70 -19.45
C ASN A 181 6.28 -4.45 -18.13
N PHE A 182 7.32 -4.53 -17.31
CA PHE A 182 7.20 -5.27 -16.05
C PHE A 182 6.42 -4.48 -14.99
N LYS A 183 5.66 -5.22 -14.19
CA LYS A 183 4.77 -4.74 -13.16
C LYS A 183 5.21 -5.29 -11.81
N ASN A 184 4.93 -4.57 -10.75
CA ASN A 184 5.28 -4.98 -9.40
C ASN A 184 4.07 -5.65 -8.72
N ASN A 185 4.17 -6.93 -8.39
CA ASN A 185 3.18 -7.65 -7.61
C ASN A 185 3.70 -7.92 -6.21
N SER A 186 2.83 -7.90 -5.21
CA SER A 186 3.22 -8.14 -3.83
C SER A 186 2.18 -8.96 -3.08
N ALA A 187 2.62 -9.99 -2.37
CA ALA A 187 1.84 -10.67 -1.35
C ALA A 187 2.25 -10.14 0.02
N GLN A 188 1.29 -9.78 0.85
CA GLN A 188 1.49 -9.19 2.17
C GLN A 188 0.83 -10.05 3.24
N ALA A 189 1.48 -10.16 4.40
CA ALA A 189 0.91 -10.74 5.62
C ALA A 189 1.08 -9.72 6.74
N SER A 190 -0.02 -9.37 7.40
CA SER A 190 -0.09 -8.27 8.36
C SER A 190 -0.64 -8.72 9.69
N ILE A 191 -0.18 -8.08 10.74
CA ILE A 191 -0.83 -7.96 12.03
C ILE A 191 -1.26 -6.51 12.21
N PHE A 192 -2.45 -6.28 12.74
CA PHE A 192 -2.97 -4.93 12.94
C PHE A 192 -3.77 -4.82 14.23
N TYR A 193 -3.92 -3.59 14.70
CA TYR A 193 -4.74 -3.26 15.85
C TYR A 193 -5.60 -2.04 15.53
N VAL A 194 -6.91 -2.16 15.74
CA VAL A 194 -7.90 -1.08 15.57
C VAL A 194 -8.41 -0.65 16.95
N PHE A 195 -8.33 0.65 17.22
CA PHE A 195 -8.71 1.27 18.50
C PHE A 195 -10.21 1.41 18.67
#